data_05c952989dcfba0fab0c3fcf76863a3f
#
_entry.id   05c952989dcfba0fab0c3fcf76863a3f
#
_cell.length_a   1.000
_cell.length_b   1.000
_cell.length_c   1.000
_cell.angle_alpha   90.00
_cell.angle_beta   90.00
_cell.angle_gamma   90.00
#
_symmetry.space_group_name_H-M   'P 1'
#
loop_
_entity.id
_entity.type
_entity.pdbx_description
1 polymer ?
#
loop_
_entity_poly.entity_id
_entity_poly.type
_entity_poly.pdbx_seq_one_letter_code
_entity_poly.pdbx_strand_id
1 'polypeptide(L)'
;MIKKYSLALLWALTSVVTAESLLAQQRYTDEVFSNSQIATLNNVAYGYNFSQYVPASSGGPMVVPMYADIYMPDTAVDPVASRPVVILFHTGSFLPRGLASPMGDRKDSAVVEIAKRFARRGFIAVSATYRLGWLANSTNLDLRRGTNLMAVYNAVQDAKVCVRAVRASKLVQGDPYRVDPNAISLIGVGSGGYVTLAYATINNLAEVASPAKFKYTTAGTGIFGNAVTAGMPYVDTARVGDWNGYGGKATIIGAHPVTGLPLVDQTQPGRNIELYKGIPSNVNFVANLGGALGDSAWMAQGDAAVISLHSRFDFFAPYYRGMVNVPIAGSFFPVVDVAGSHTAVKMANTFGNNSVFNAGSMMDPLSVKARNNPYNVGNQENLYTFNMLPPNAAMPFKVNANPWDWWNPADPLSANETNPNVKAQSKLYIDTVMGFILPRMAKALNAVGYNVGIQEQAAASFQIIPNPANNFARLRLDGMHAHKVQVLDALGRLILDQTVGIEDELVLNTSGWKPGIYWVRVQTDLGVQTKQLMKS
;
A
#
# COMPACT_ATOMS: atom_id res chain seq x y z
N MET A 1 3.49 -14.05 57.13
CA MET A 1 2.83 -14.64 55.93
C MET A 1 2.49 -13.63 54.85
N ILE A 2 2.23 -12.38 55.16
CA ILE A 2 1.81 -11.33 54.19
C ILE A 2 2.91 -10.91 53.20
N LYS A 3 4.21 -10.92 53.57
CA LYS A 3 5.32 -10.54 52.64
C LYS A 3 5.62 -11.53 51.52
N LYS A 4 5.27 -12.81 51.65
CA LYS A 4 5.51 -13.82 50.57
C LYS A 4 4.49 -13.75 49.46
N TYR A 5 3.25 -13.34 49.73
CA TYR A 5 2.20 -13.20 48.71
C TYR A 5 2.38 -11.92 47.87
N SER A 6 2.92 -10.85 48.43
CA SER A 6 3.20 -9.62 47.67
C SER A 6 4.29 -9.79 46.62
N LEU A 7 5.30 -10.65 46.87
CA LEU A 7 6.36 -10.92 45.91
C LEU A 7 5.88 -11.81 44.77
N ALA A 8 5.04 -12.83 45.07
CA ALA A 8 4.47 -13.71 44.04
C ALA A 8 3.47 -12.96 43.13
N LEU A 9 2.72 -12.01 43.68
CA LEU A 9 1.80 -11.18 42.91
C LEU A 9 2.56 -10.19 41.99
N LEU A 10 3.70 -9.65 42.46
CA LEU A 10 4.57 -8.77 41.65
C LEU A 10 5.23 -9.53 40.50
N TRP A 11 5.65 -10.78 40.70
CA TRP A 11 6.21 -11.64 39.66
C TRP A 11 5.16 -12.08 38.65
N ALA A 12 3.92 -12.35 39.07
CA ALA A 12 2.81 -12.68 38.19
C ALA A 12 2.39 -11.47 37.33
N LEU A 13 2.37 -10.25 37.92
CA LEU A 13 2.08 -9.03 37.15
C LEU A 13 3.19 -8.67 36.16
N THR A 14 4.47 -8.83 36.53
CA THR A 14 5.58 -8.58 35.59
C THR A 14 5.66 -9.63 34.47
N SER A 15 5.32 -10.89 34.73
CA SER A 15 5.30 -11.93 33.71
C SER A 15 4.12 -11.77 32.72
N VAL A 16 2.98 -11.25 33.18
CA VAL A 16 1.84 -10.93 32.31
C VAL A 16 2.15 -9.74 31.40
N VAL A 17 2.76 -8.66 31.94
CA VAL A 17 3.14 -7.49 31.16
C VAL A 17 4.23 -7.83 30.14
N THR A 18 5.18 -8.71 30.46
CA THR A 18 6.22 -9.14 29.51
C THR A 18 5.65 -10.11 28.44
N ALA A 19 4.67 -10.95 28.77
CA ALA A 19 4.01 -11.82 27.79
C ALA A 19 3.13 -11.03 26.80
N GLU A 20 2.40 -10.04 27.26
CA GLU A 20 1.63 -9.15 26.39
C GLU A 20 2.53 -8.30 25.48
N SER A 21 3.68 -7.83 25.95
CA SER A 21 4.63 -7.08 25.11
C SER A 21 5.33 -7.97 24.06
N LEU A 22 5.59 -9.24 24.37
CA LEU A 22 6.15 -10.21 23.40
C LEU A 22 5.14 -10.61 22.34
N LEU A 23 3.86 -10.79 22.70
CA LEU A 23 2.78 -11.06 21.75
C LEU A 23 2.46 -9.81 20.89
N ALA A 24 2.57 -8.61 21.46
CA ALA A 24 2.40 -7.36 20.72
C ALA A 24 3.52 -7.13 19.69
N GLN A 25 4.74 -7.61 19.92
CA GLN A 25 5.86 -7.50 18.98
C GLN A 25 5.72 -8.36 17.74
N GLN A 26 5.01 -9.48 17.78
CA GLN A 26 4.74 -10.34 16.62
C GLN A 26 3.50 -9.88 15.83
N ARG A 27 2.53 -9.27 16.52
CA ARG A 27 1.34 -8.73 15.89
C ARG A 27 1.71 -7.58 14.97
N TYR A 28 1.03 -7.46 13.85
CA TYR A 28 1.22 -6.45 12.77
C TYR A 28 2.42 -6.71 11.85
N THR A 29 3.38 -7.56 12.23
CA THR A 29 4.47 -8.02 11.35
C THR A 29 4.23 -9.42 10.82
N ASP A 30 3.83 -10.34 11.70
CA ASP A 30 3.64 -11.75 11.38
C ASP A 30 2.16 -12.13 11.32
N GLU A 31 1.84 -13.20 10.56
CA GLU A 31 0.48 -13.73 10.51
C GLU A 31 0.18 -14.52 11.79
N VAL A 32 -0.49 -13.87 12.73
CA VAL A 32 -0.87 -14.44 14.04
C VAL A 32 -2.26 -15.05 14.04
N PHE A 33 -3.04 -14.85 12.98
CA PHE A 33 -4.36 -15.43 12.77
C PHE A 33 -4.40 -16.28 11.51
N SER A 34 -5.11 -17.41 11.56
CA SER A 34 -5.41 -18.23 10.39
C SER A 34 -6.56 -17.64 9.57
N ASN A 35 -6.77 -18.14 8.35
CA ASN A 35 -7.90 -17.70 7.51
C ASN A 35 -9.27 -17.97 8.17
N SER A 36 -9.42 -19.03 8.96
CA SER A 36 -10.66 -19.35 9.68
C SER A 36 -10.96 -18.43 10.86
N GLN A 37 -9.97 -17.67 11.30
CA GLN A 37 -10.09 -16.68 12.39
C GLN A 37 -10.31 -15.25 11.86
N ILE A 38 -10.50 -15.08 10.54
CA ILE A 38 -10.80 -13.80 9.94
C ILE A 38 -12.29 -13.70 9.62
N ALA A 39 -12.95 -12.74 10.22
CA ALA A 39 -14.31 -12.33 9.86
C ALA A 39 -14.27 -11.46 8.58
N THR A 40 -15.28 -11.63 7.74
CA THR A 40 -15.47 -10.81 6.53
C THR A 40 -16.88 -10.22 6.52
N LEU A 41 -16.95 -8.89 6.46
CA LEU A 41 -18.20 -8.17 6.27
C LEU A 41 -18.24 -7.68 4.83
N ASN A 42 -19.19 -8.19 4.05
CA ASN A 42 -19.31 -7.86 2.63
C ASN A 42 -20.33 -6.75 2.40
N ASN A 43 -20.09 -5.93 1.36
CA ASN A 43 -21.03 -4.91 0.89
C ASN A 43 -21.42 -3.88 1.97
N VAL A 44 -20.48 -3.48 2.82
CA VAL A 44 -20.68 -2.39 3.79
C VAL A 44 -20.72 -1.08 3.04
N ALA A 45 -21.86 -0.40 3.03
CA ALA A 45 -21.98 0.93 2.43
C ALA A 45 -21.23 1.95 3.29
N TYR A 46 -20.21 2.59 2.73
CA TYR A 46 -19.47 3.63 3.44
C TYR A 46 -19.86 5.05 3.00
N GLY A 47 -20.56 5.18 1.88
CA GLY A 47 -21.04 6.46 1.38
C GLY A 47 -21.77 6.35 0.06
N TYR A 48 -22.14 7.48 -0.48
CA TYR A 48 -22.73 7.64 -1.81
C TYR A 48 -22.43 9.05 -2.33
N ASN A 49 -22.35 9.20 -3.66
CA ASN A 49 -22.26 10.52 -4.27
C ASN A 49 -22.74 10.50 -5.72
N PHE A 50 -22.92 11.67 -6.32
CA PHE A 50 -23.36 11.80 -7.70
C PHE A 50 -22.25 11.39 -8.67
N SER A 51 -22.58 10.54 -9.64
CA SER A 51 -21.70 10.13 -10.74
C SER A 51 -22.24 10.65 -12.06
N GLN A 52 -21.43 11.45 -12.77
CA GLN A 52 -21.79 12.07 -14.05
C GLN A 52 -21.75 11.08 -15.21
N TYR A 53 -20.89 10.07 -15.14
CA TYR A 53 -20.56 9.19 -16.27
C TYR A 53 -21.08 7.76 -16.09
N VAL A 54 -22.25 7.61 -15.48
CA VAL A 54 -22.97 6.33 -15.48
C VAL A 54 -23.53 6.10 -16.89
N PRO A 55 -23.30 4.92 -17.50
CA PRO A 55 -23.85 4.61 -18.81
C PRO A 55 -25.38 4.74 -18.84
N ALA A 56 -25.92 5.21 -19.96
CA ALA A 56 -27.38 5.37 -20.13
C ALA A 56 -28.13 4.04 -19.95
N SER A 57 -27.53 2.91 -20.37
CA SER A 57 -28.02 1.53 -20.12
C SER A 57 -28.13 1.17 -18.64
N SER A 58 -27.43 1.90 -17.77
CA SER A 58 -27.44 1.73 -16.32
C SER A 58 -28.14 2.88 -15.58
N GLY A 59 -28.92 3.69 -16.29
CA GLY A 59 -29.75 4.75 -15.73
C GLY A 59 -29.24 6.17 -15.97
N GLY A 60 -28.05 6.35 -16.54
CA GLY A 60 -27.45 7.68 -16.77
C GLY A 60 -26.92 8.34 -15.50
N PRO A 61 -26.63 9.65 -15.53
CA PRO A 61 -26.08 10.37 -14.39
C PRO A 61 -26.98 10.27 -13.15
N MET A 62 -26.44 9.71 -12.06
CA MET A 62 -27.21 9.47 -10.83
C MET A 62 -26.32 9.41 -9.59
N VAL A 63 -26.93 9.40 -8.41
CA VAL A 63 -26.25 9.07 -7.16
C VAL A 63 -25.97 7.56 -7.14
N VAL A 64 -24.71 7.20 -6.91
CA VAL A 64 -24.25 5.81 -6.80
C VAL A 64 -23.75 5.53 -5.40
N PRO A 65 -24.04 4.34 -4.84
CA PRO A 65 -23.50 3.92 -3.55
C PRO A 65 -22.06 3.48 -3.70
N MET A 66 -21.29 3.63 -2.63
CA MET A 66 -19.93 3.15 -2.52
C MET A 66 -19.83 2.11 -1.40
N TYR A 67 -19.23 0.98 -1.71
CA TYR A 67 -19.16 -0.17 -0.81
C TYR A 67 -17.73 -0.52 -0.47
N ALA A 68 -17.57 -1.15 0.69
CA ALA A 68 -16.35 -1.81 1.12
C ALA A 68 -16.65 -3.24 1.57
N ASP A 69 -15.65 -4.12 1.42
CA ASP A 69 -15.58 -5.39 2.11
C ASP A 69 -14.53 -5.27 3.21
N ILE A 70 -14.88 -5.63 4.45
CA ILE A 70 -14.03 -5.47 5.63
C ILE A 70 -13.56 -6.84 6.09
N TYR A 71 -12.24 -7.00 6.21
CA TYR A 71 -11.56 -8.19 6.69
C TYR A 71 -10.87 -7.86 8.01
N MET A 72 -11.13 -8.62 9.06
CA MET A 72 -10.56 -8.36 10.38
C MET A 72 -10.48 -9.65 11.20
N PRO A 73 -9.60 -9.75 12.20
CA PRO A 73 -9.67 -10.87 13.14
C PRO A 73 -11.04 -10.92 13.80
N ASP A 74 -11.59 -12.12 13.90
CA ASP A 74 -12.87 -12.33 14.57
C ASP A 74 -12.78 -11.85 16.02
N THR A 75 -13.76 -11.07 16.44
CA THR A 75 -13.81 -10.51 17.80
C THR A 75 -13.96 -11.56 18.90
N ALA A 76 -14.37 -12.78 18.55
CA ALA A 76 -14.43 -13.91 19.47
C ALA A 76 -13.04 -14.49 19.80
N VAL A 77 -12.05 -14.33 18.89
CA VAL A 77 -10.69 -14.84 19.07
C VAL A 77 -9.65 -13.75 19.31
N ASP A 78 -9.98 -12.51 19.00
CA ASP A 78 -9.09 -11.35 19.17
C ASP A 78 -9.68 -10.33 20.15
N PRO A 79 -9.17 -10.22 21.40
CA PRO A 79 -9.69 -9.30 22.40
C PRO A 79 -9.27 -7.83 22.18
N VAL A 80 -8.35 -7.53 21.26
CA VAL A 80 -7.83 -6.17 21.07
C VAL A 80 -8.95 -5.20 20.70
N ALA A 81 -9.07 -4.13 21.46
CA ALA A 81 -10.15 -3.16 21.36
C ALA A 81 -9.84 -1.97 20.43
N SER A 82 -8.59 -1.83 19.95
CA SER A 82 -8.18 -0.75 19.05
C SER A 82 -7.16 -1.29 18.05
N ARG A 83 -7.52 -1.27 16.77
CA ARG A 83 -6.75 -1.92 15.70
C ARG A 83 -6.40 -0.90 14.61
N PRO A 84 -5.16 -0.92 14.09
CA PRO A 84 -4.81 -0.10 12.94
C PRO A 84 -5.58 -0.55 11.70
N VAL A 85 -5.84 0.40 10.81
CA VAL A 85 -6.64 0.19 9.59
C VAL A 85 -5.79 0.33 8.35
N VAL A 86 -6.01 -0.55 7.39
CA VAL A 86 -5.49 -0.44 6.02
C VAL A 86 -6.67 -0.40 5.05
N ILE A 87 -6.80 0.69 4.29
CA ILE A 87 -7.82 0.83 3.25
C ILE A 87 -7.17 0.58 1.90
N LEU A 88 -7.73 -0.34 1.13
CA LEU A 88 -7.23 -0.73 -0.19
C LEU A 88 -8.17 -0.24 -1.29
N PHE A 89 -7.60 0.35 -2.34
CA PHE A 89 -8.30 0.77 -3.55
C PHE A 89 -7.84 -0.04 -4.75
N HIS A 90 -8.80 -0.59 -5.50
CA HIS A 90 -8.58 -1.51 -6.61
C HIS A 90 -8.07 -0.82 -7.89
N THR A 91 -7.64 -1.60 -8.87
CA THR A 91 -7.26 -1.20 -10.22
C THR A 91 -8.51 -0.99 -11.12
N GLY A 92 -8.36 -0.89 -12.45
CA GLY A 92 -9.47 -0.87 -13.41
C GLY A 92 -9.56 0.39 -14.27
N SER A 93 -8.50 1.23 -14.31
CA SER A 93 -8.43 2.43 -15.16
C SER A 93 -9.59 3.41 -14.97
N PHE A 94 -10.17 3.46 -13.78
CA PHE A 94 -11.37 4.27 -13.44
C PHE A 94 -12.60 3.96 -14.31
N LEU A 95 -12.67 2.77 -14.90
CA LEU A 95 -13.77 2.30 -15.73
C LEU A 95 -14.53 1.15 -15.08
N PRO A 96 -15.83 1.01 -15.33
CA PRO A 96 -16.57 -0.18 -14.92
C PRO A 96 -15.91 -1.46 -15.47
N ARG A 97 -15.95 -2.53 -14.65
CA ARG A 97 -15.45 -3.84 -15.07
C ARG A 97 -16.04 -4.28 -16.41
N GLY A 98 -15.21 -4.92 -17.24
CA GLY A 98 -15.58 -5.40 -18.56
C GLY A 98 -15.40 -4.38 -19.69
N LEU A 99 -15.19 -3.08 -19.40
CA LEU A 99 -14.89 -2.11 -20.46
C LEU A 99 -13.41 -2.11 -20.87
N ALA A 100 -12.49 -2.08 -19.91
CA ALA A 100 -11.05 -2.11 -20.18
C ALA A 100 -10.38 -3.40 -19.68
N SER A 101 -10.94 -4.03 -18.65
CA SER A 101 -10.38 -5.21 -17.99
C SER A 101 -11.47 -5.96 -17.23
N PRO A 102 -11.36 -7.28 -17.05
CA PRO A 102 -12.19 -8.03 -16.09
C PRO A 102 -11.88 -7.66 -14.64
N MET A 103 -10.77 -6.94 -14.37
CA MET A 103 -10.41 -6.36 -13.07
C MET A 103 -11.05 -4.97 -12.92
N GLY A 104 -11.14 -4.49 -11.69
CA GLY A 104 -11.65 -3.15 -11.38
C GLY A 104 -12.75 -3.15 -10.33
N ASP A 105 -12.60 -3.98 -9.30
CA ASP A 105 -13.54 -4.10 -8.19
C ASP A 105 -12.78 -4.38 -6.88
N ARG A 106 -13.39 -4.03 -5.74
CA ARG A 106 -12.88 -4.36 -4.40
C ARG A 106 -12.72 -5.86 -4.15
N LYS A 107 -13.27 -6.72 -5.03
CA LYS A 107 -13.16 -8.18 -4.99
C LYS A 107 -12.06 -8.72 -5.89
N ASP A 108 -11.27 -7.88 -6.51
CA ASP A 108 -10.11 -8.29 -7.30
C ASP A 108 -9.16 -9.14 -6.45
N SER A 109 -8.60 -10.18 -7.06
CA SER A 109 -7.86 -11.23 -6.34
C SER A 109 -6.69 -10.69 -5.52
N ALA A 110 -5.89 -9.76 -6.09
CA ALA A 110 -4.75 -9.17 -5.38
C ALA A 110 -5.20 -8.35 -4.17
N VAL A 111 -6.21 -7.51 -4.34
CA VAL A 111 -6.72 -6.64 -3.26
C VAL A 111 -7.25 -7.49 -2.11
N VAL A 112 -8.04 -8.55 -2.42
CA VAL A 112 -8.58 -9.48 -1.41
C VAL A 112 -7.47 -10.26 -0.71
N GLU A 113 -6.47 -10.75 -1.45
CA GLU A 113 -5.35 -11.49 -0.85
C GLU A 113 -4.52 -10.58 0.07
N ILE A 114 -4.20 -9.36 -0.37
CA ILE A 114 -3.48 -8.38 0.46
C ILE A 114 -4.31 -8.02 1.70
N ALA A 115 -5.61 -7.76 1.56
CA ALA A 115 -6.50 -7.46 2.68
C ALA A 115 -6.52 -8.59 3.72
N LYS A 116 -6.65 -9.85 3.29
CA LYS A 116 -6.61 -11.01 4.18
C LYS A 116 -5.26 -11.17 4.87
N ARG A 117 -4.14 -10.88 4.19
CA ARG A 117 -2.80 -10.92 4.80
C ARG A 117 -2.64 -9.87 5.89
N PHE A 118 -3.19 -8.68 5.72
CA PHE A 118 -3.24 -7.67 6.79
C PHE A 118 -4.15 -8.11 7.94
N ALA A 119 -5.33 -8.63 7.64
CA ALA A 119 -6.24 -9.13 8.66
C ALA A 119 -5.60 -10.24 9.50
N ARG A 120 -4.89 -11.21 8.87
CA ARG A 120 -4.17 -12.25 9.62
C ARG A 120 -3.05 -11.71 10.51
N ARG A 121 -2.61 -10.47 10.30
CA ARG A 121 -1.64 -9.75 11.15
C ARG A 121 -2.29 -8.88 12.23
N GLY A 122 -3.62 -8.88 12.32
CA GLY A 122 -4.34 -8.13 13.34
C GLY A 122 -4.86 -6.77 12.92
N PHE A 123 -4.69 -6.38 11.66
CA PHE A 123 -5.27 -5.15 11.11
C PHE A 123 -6.77 -5.30 10.81
N ILE A 124 -7.45 -4.17 10.69
CA ILE A 124 -8.69 -4.06 9.94
C ILE A 124 -8.32 -3.69 8.52
N ALA A 125 -8.63 -4.56 7.55
CA ALA A 125 -8.38 -4.31 6.14
C ALA A 125 -9.70 -4.03 5.42
N VAL A 126 -9.81 -2.86 4.79
CA VAL A 126 -11.01 -2.35 4.13
C VAL A 126 -10.74 -2.30 2.63
N SER A 127 -11.34 -3.20 1.86
CA SER A 127 -11.28 -3.16 0.40
C SER A 127 -12.45 -2.34 -0.13
N ALA A 128 -12.18 -1.15 -0.68
CA ALA A 128 -13.19 -0.16 -1.02
C ALA A 128 -13.31 0.05 -2.53
N THR A 129 -14.55 0.27 -3.01
CA THR A 129 -14.81 0.82 -4.34
C THR A 129 -14.68 2.35 -4.31
N TYR A 130 -14.72 2.97 -5.46
CA TYR A 130 -14.83 4.42 -5.68
C TYR A 130 -15.64 4.66 -6.95
N ARG A 131 -16.14 5.88 -7.18
CA ARG A 131 -16.90 6.21 -8.40
C ARG A 131 -16.05 6.00 -9.65
N LEU A 132 -16.64 5.31 -10.62
CA LEU A 132 -16.03 4.96 -11.89
C LEU A 132 -16.75 5.66 -13.03
N GLY A 133 -16.08 5.78 -14.17
CA GLY A 133 -16.64 6.29 -15.41
C GLY A 133 -15.97 7.58 -15.90
N TRP A 134 -15.57 7.53 -17.19
CA TRP A 134 -15.05 8.67 -17.95
C TRP A 134 -15.11 8.35 -19.45
N LEU A 135 -14.95 9.37 -20.30
CA LEU A 135 -15.09 9.25 -21.75
C LEU A 135 -13.76 8.80 -22.39
N ALA A 136 -13.34 7.57 -22.11
CA ALA A 136 -12.03 7.03 -22.48
C ALA A 136 -11.76 6.96 -23.99
N ASN A 137 -12.78 6.70 -24.78
CA ASN A 137 -12.71 6.60 -26.24
C ASN A 137 -13.11 7.90 -26.97
N SER A 138 -13.30 9.01 -26.26
CA SER A 138 -13.62 10.31 -26.88
C SER A 138 -12.49 10.73 -27.85
N THR A 139 -12.85 11.15 -29.05
CA THR A 139 -11.90 11.75 -30.02
C THR A 139 -11.50 13.16 -29.60
N ASN A 140 -12.35 13.85 -28.83
CA ASN A 140 -12.02 15.14 -28.24
C ASN A 140 -11.07 14.94 -27.05
N LEU A 141 -9.85 15.46 -27.16
CA LEU A 141 -8.80 15.31 -26.16
C LEU A 141 -9.14 16.00 -24.84
N ASP A 142 -9.81 17.17 -24.87
CA ASP A 142 -10.22 17.91 -23.67
C ASP A 142 -11.28 17.12 -22.90
N LEU A 143 -12.25 16.52 -23.58
CA LEU A 143 -13.24 15.65 -22.93
C LEU A 143 -12.59 14.39 -22.34
N ARG A 144 -11.68 13.77 -23.09
CA ARG A 144 -10.97 12.58 -22.61
C ARG A 144 -10.12 12.86 -21.38
N ARG A 145 -9.31 13.93 -21.40
CA ARG A 145 -8.46 14.36 -20.27
C ARG A 145 -9.29 14.85 -19.09
N GLY A 146 -10.24 15.74 -19.36
CA GLY A 146 -11.06 16.37 -18.33
C GLY A 146 -11.92 15.36 -17.57
N THR A 147 -12.53 14.40 -18.29
CA THR A 147 -13.34 13.36 -17.64
C THR A 147 -12.48 12.34 -16.89
N ASN A 148 -11.25 12.03 -17.38
CA ASN A 148 -10.31 11.20 -16.64
C ASN A 148 -9.82 11.89 -15.36
N LEU A 149 -9.41 13.16 -15.44
CA LEU A 149 -9.05 13.94 -14.24
C LEU A 149 -10.21 13.98 -13.23
N MET A 150 -11.44 14.16 -13.71
CA MET A 150 -12.64 14.14 -12.85
C MET A 150 -12.86 12.77 -12.20
N ALA A 151 -12.58 11.67 -12.90
CA ALA A 151 -12.67 10.33 -12.31
C ALA A 151 -11.65 10.15 -11.17
N VAL A 152 -10.40 10.60 -11.35
CA VAL A 152 -9.38 10.61 -10.27
C VAL A 152 -9.83 11.51 -9.11
N TYR A 153 -10.28 12.73 -9.42
CA TYR A 153 -10.71 13.70 -8.41
C TYR A 153 -11.89 13.18 -7.57
N ASN A 154 -12.91 12.60 -8.23
CA ASN A 154 -14.03 11.95 -7.56
C ASN A 154 -13.56 10.77 -6.69
N ALA A 155 -12.63 9.95 -7.19
CA ALA A 155 -12.09 8.83 -6.43
C ALA A 155 -11.30 9.29 -5.19
N VAL A 156 -10.58 10.42 -5.26
CA VAL A 156 -9.93 11.04 -4.08
C VAL A 156 -10.97 11.50 -3.07
N GLN A 157 -12.05 12.16 -3.50
CA GLN A 157 -13.15 12.53 -2.60
C GLN A 157 -13.78 11.29 -1.94
N ASP A 158 -14.01 10.22 -2.71
CA ASP A 158 -14.58 8.96 -2.21
C ASP A 158 -13.64 8.27 -1.22
N ALA A 159 -12.33 8.28 -1.48
CA ALA A 159 -11.33 7.78 -0.55
C ALA A 159 -11.32 8.57 0.77
N LYS A 160 -11.47 9.91 0.70
CA LYS A 160 -11.62 10.75 1.90
C LYS A 160 -12.92 10.46 2.65
N VAL A 161 -14.01 10.22 1.95
CA VAL A 161 -15.28 9.75 2.56
C VAL A 161 -15.08 8.39 3.22
N CYS A 162 -14.38 7.45 2.59
CA CYS A 162 -14.09 6.12 3.16
C CYS A 162 -13.29 6.24 4.47
N VAL A 163 -12.21 7.02 4.48
CA VAL A 163 -11.42 7.28 5.70
C VAL A 163 -12.29 7.91 6.80
N ARG A 164 -13.12 8.88 6.46
CA ARG A 164 -14.05 9.50 7.43
C ARG A 164 -15.11 8.52 7.93
N ALA A 165 -15.65 7.67 7.06
CA ALA A 165 -16.61 6.63 7.46
C ALA A 165 -16.00 5.63 8.44
N VAL A 166 -14.76 5.19 8.17
CA VAL A 166 -14.01 4.31 9.08
C VAL A 166 -13.78 4.99 10.43
N ARG A 167 -13.40 6.27 10.47
CA ARG A 167 -13.31 7.02 11.74
C ARG A 167 -14.65 7.20 12.43
N ALA A 168 -15.69 7.50 11.66
CA ALA A 168 -17.05 7.67 12.19
C ALA A 168 -17.54 6.39 12.87
N SER A 169 -17.17 5.21 12.37
CA SER A 169 -17.54 3.95 13.00
C SER A 169 -17.07 3.86 14.45
N LYS A 170 -15.89 4.41 14.78
CA LYS A 170 -15.36 4.52 16.14
C LYS A 170 -16.01 5.65 16.92
N LEU A 171 -16.05 6.85 16.31
CA LEU A 171 -16.35 8.08 17.04
C LEU A 171 -17.84 8.26 17.32
N VAL A 172 -18.72 7.78 16.43
CA VAL A 172 -20.16 8.07 16.48
C VAL A 172 -21.08 6.86 16.22
N GLN A 173 -20.54 5.67 15.90
CA GLN A 173 -21.35 4.49 15.55
C GLN A 173 -21.12 3.28 16.47
N GLY A 174 -20.55 3.50 17.67
CA GLY A 174 -20.36 2.45 18.68
C GLY A 174 -19.23 1.48 18.42
N ASP A 175 -18.31 1.81 17.50
CA ASP A 175 -17.08 1.05 17.23
C ASP A 175 -17.28 -0.44 16.85
N PRO A 176 -18.10 -0.76 15.88
CA PRO A 176 -18.39 -2.15 15.53
C PRO A 176 -17.16 -2.93 15.03
N TYR A 177 -16.12 -2.22 14.59
CA TYR A 177 -14.91 -2.81 14.01
C TYR A 177 -13.69 -2.73 14.94
N ARG A 178 -13.77 -2.03 16.07
CA ARG A 178 -12.64 -1.76 16.99
C ARG A 178 -11.50 -1.01 16.29
N VAL A 179 -11.83 0.08 15.63
CA VAL A 179 -10.92 0.93 14.86
C VAL A 179 -10.04 1.78 15.77
N ASP A 180 -8.74 1.90 15.45
CA ASP A 180 -7.95 3.03 15.92
C ASP A 180 -8.10 4.21 14.92
N PRO A 181 -8.77 5.30 15.29
CA PRO A 181 -8.99 6.43 14.41
C PRO A 181 -7.70 7.20 14.07
N ASN A 182 -6.59 6.96 14.80
CA ASN A 182 -5.31 7.63 14.60
C ASN A 182 -4.33 6.80 13.74
N ALA A 183 -4.62 5.53 13.48
CA ALA A 183 -3.74 4.61 12.76
C ALA A 183 -4.41 4.09 11.48
N ILE A 184 -4.52 4.96 10.47
CA ILE A 184 -5.13 4.63 9.16
C ILE A 184 -4.10 4.78 8.04
N SER A 185 -3.99 3.74 7.22
CA SER A 185 -3.07 3.66 6.08
C SER A 185 -3.84 3.37 4.80
N LEU A 186 -3.31 3.81 3.64
CA LEU A 186 -3.89 3.56 2.32
C LEU A 186 -2.95 2.72 1.47
N ILE A 187 -3.52 1.81 0.70
CA ILE A 187 -2.81 1.05 -0.34
C ILE A 187 -3.64 1.13 -1.63
N GLY A 188 -3.01 1.56 -2.72
CA GLY A 188 -3.67 1.62 -4.02
C GLY A 188 -3.00 0.69 -5.02
N VAL A 189 -3.80 -0.07 -5.77
CA VAL A 189 -3.34 -0.97 -6.84
C VAL A 189 -3.73 -0.39 -8.20
N GLY A 190 -2.80 -0.25 -9.13
CA GLY A 190 -3.03 0.32 -10.46
C GLY A 190 -3.66 1.70 -10.40
N SER A 191 -4.91 1.87 -10.90
CA SER A 191 -5.64 3.15 -10.76
C SER A 191 -5.89 3.55 -9.31
N GLY A 192 -6.04 2.60 -8.39
CA GLY A 192 -6.05 2.89 -6.95
C GLY A 192 -4.76 3.53 -6.46
N GLY A 193 -3.61 3.21 -7.08
CA GLY A 193 -2.32 3.86 -6.81
C GLY A 193 -2.32 5.34 -7.20
N TYR A 194 -2.96 5.71 -8.30
CA TYR A 194 -3.19 7.12 -8.64
C TYR A 194 -4.04 7.82 -7.59
N VAL A 195 -5.09 7.15 -7.10
CA VAL A 195 -5.97 7.69 -6.04
C VAL A 195 -5.16 7.94 -4.77
N THR A 196 -4.37 6.98 -4.32
CA THR A 196 -3.64 7.10 -3.06
C THR A 196 -2.52 8.12 -3.12
N LEU A 197 -1.80 8.24 -4.25
CA LEU A 197 -0.80 9.30 -4.44
C LEU A 197 -1.46 10.68 -4.50
N ALA A 198 -2.54 10.85 -5.27
CA ALA A 198 -3.29 12.11 -5.32
C ALA A 198 -3.90 12.47 -3.95
N TYR A 199 -4.40 11.47 -3.20
CA TYR A 199 -4.88 11.64 -1.83
C TYR A 199 -3.81 12.23 -0.90
N ALA A 200 -2.58 11.73 -1.02
CA ALA A 200 -1.47 12.11 -0.17
C ALA A 200 -0.93 13.52 -0.47
N THR A 201 -1.16 14.04 -1.68
CA THR A 201 -0.42 15.21 -2.19
C THR A 201 -1.30 16.39 -2.59
N ILE A 202 -2.59 16.19 -2.92
CA ILE A 202 -3.47 17.32 -3.25
C ILE A 202 -3.89 18.04 -1.97
N ASN A 203 -3.43 19.28 -1.81
CA ASN A 203 -3.66 20.11 -0.63
C ASN A 203 -4.44 21.39 -0.93
N ASN A 204 -4.52 21.80 -2.20
CA ASN A 204 -5.23 23.00 -2.60
C ASN A 204 -5.73 22.92 -4.05
N LEU A 205 -6.68 23.80 -4.40
CA LEU A 205 -7.29 23.83 -5.73
C LEU A 205 -6.29 24.19 -6.85
N ALA A 206 -5.31 25.04 -6.57
CA ALA A 206 -4.36 25.49 -7.58
C ALA A 206 -3.56 24.30 -8.19
N GLU A 207 -3.30 23.25 -7.43
CA GLU A 207 -2.60 22.05 -7.88
C GLU A 207 -3.34 21.33 -9.00
N VAL A 208 -4.67 21.34 -9.00
CA VAL A 208 -5.50 20.68 -10.04
C VAL A 208 -6.05 21.66 -11.09
N ALA A 209 -6.06 22.96 -10.79
CA ALA A 209 -6.63 23.98 -11.68
C ALA A 209 -5.57 24.76 -12.47
N SER A 210 -4.32 24.85 -11.98
CA SER A 210 -3.28 25.68 -12.60
C SER A 210 -2.51 25.00 -13.73
N PRO A 211 -2.15 23.68 -13.69
CA PRO A 211 -1.37 23.07 -14.77
C PRO A 211 -2.11 23.14 -16.11
N ALA A 212 -1.39 23.53 -17.18
CA ALA A 212 -1.99 23.69 -18.52
C ALA A 212 -2.66 22.40 -19.04
N LYS A 213 -2.09 21.23 -18.68
CA LYS A 213 -2.64 19.92 -19.06
C LYS A 213 -3.99 19.59 -18.41
N PHE A 214 -4.42 20.36 -17.40
CA PHE A 214 -5.69 20.21 -16.69
C PHE A 214 -6.69 21.32 -17.05
N LYS A 215 -6.48 21.96 -18.21
CA LYS A 215 -7.31 23.05 -18.72
C LYS A 215 -7.83 22.73 -20.12
N TYR A 216 -8.98 23.29 -20.46
CA TYR A 216 -9.50 23.23 -21.82
C TYR A 216 -8.54 23.92 -22.77
N THR A 217 -8.25 23.30 -23.90
CA THR A 217 -7.38 23.84 -24.94
C THR A 217 -8.15 24.71 -25.93
N THR A 218 -9.46 24.45 -26.05
CA THR A 218 -10.37 25.15 -27.00
C THR A 218 -11.68 25.54 -26.30
N ALA A 219 -12.36 26.54 -26.86
CA ALA A 219 -13.74 26.85 -26.48
C ALA A 219 -14.69 25.79 -27.02
N GLY A 220 -15.77 25.51 -26.28
CA GLY A 220 -16.77 24.53 -26.69
C GLY A 220 -17.69 24.07 -25.58
N THR A 221 -18.14 22.82 -25.67
CA THR A 221 -18.91 22.17 -24.60
C THR A 221 -17.98 21.44 -23.66
N GLY A 222 -18.05 21.78 -22.37
CA GLY A 222 -17.23 21.19 -21.31
C GLY A 222 -17.76 19.84 -20.84
N ILE A 223 -17.02 19.24 -19.89
CA ILE A 223 -17.30 17.90 -19.35
C ILE A 223 -18.63 17.79 -18.59
N PHE A 224 -19.23 18.90 -18.21
CA PHE A 224 -20.55 18.98 -17.57
C PHE A 224 -21.67 19.44 -18.53
N GLY A 225 -21.39 19.51 -19.85
CA GLY A 225 -22.36 20.00 -20.83
C GLY A 225 -22.51 21.53 -20.90
N ASN A 226 -21.76 22.28 -20.10
CA ASN A 226 -21.75 23.74 -20.07
C ASN A 226 -20.79 24.33 -21.11
N ALA A 227 -21.00 25.58 -21.49
CA ALA A 227 -20.05 26.34 -22.30
C ALA A 227 -18.75 26.58 -21.52
N VAL A 228 -17.60 26.37 -22.22
CA VAL A 228 -16.25 26.60 -21.68
C VAL A 228 -15.41 27.39 -22.67
N THR A 229 -14.35 28.04 -22.17
CA THR A 229 -13.35 28.72 -23.00
C THR A 229 -11.96 28.12 -22.76
N ALA A 230 -11.05 28.32 -23.70
CA ALA A 230 -9.65 27.91 -23.55
C ALA A 230 -9.06 28.50 -22.26
N GLY A 231 -8.27 27.70 -21.56
CA GLY A 231 -7.65 28.07 -20.27
C GLY A 231 -8.52 27.87 -19.02
N MET A 232 -9.81 27.57 -19.16
CA MET A 232 -10.63 27.17 -18.01
C MET A 232 -10.18 25.81 -17.47
N PRO A 233 -10.13 25.59 -16.14
CA PRO A 233 -9.79 24.29 -15.55
C PRO A 233 -10.90 23.27 -15.82
N TYR A 234 -10.53 21.99 -15.93
CA TYR A 234 -11.50 20.89 -15.99
C TYR A 234 -12.28 20.73 -14.68
N VAL A 235 -11.61 20.92 -13.53
CA VAL A 235 -12.25 20.82 -12.22
C VAL A 235 -13.00 22.12 -11.89
N ASP A 236 -14.30 22.01 -11.78
CA ASP A 236 -15.20 23.09 -11.34
C ASP A 236 -15.68 22.79 -9.91
N THR A 237 -15.02 23.36 -8.92
CA THR A 237 -15.34 23.13 -7.51
C THR A 237 -16.71 23.70 -7.09
N ALA A 238 -17.27 24.67 -7.84
CA ALA A 238 -18.64 25.14 -7.61
C ALA A 238 -19.66 24.03 -7.93
N ARG A 239 -19.28 23.07 -8.79
CA ARG A 239 -20.11 21.90 -9.13
C ARG A 239 -19.79 20.67 -8.29
N VAL A 240 -18.51 20.31 -8.18
CA VAL A 240 -18.12 19.01 -7.60
C VAL A 240 -17.53 19.11 -6.20
N GLY A 241 -17.42 20.32 -5.64
CA GLY A 241 -16.78 20.54 -4.35
C GLY A 241 -15.25 20.53 -4.40
N ASP A 242 -14.61 20.73 -3.26
CA ASP A 242 -13.17 20.67 -3.11
C ASP A 242 -12.64 19.20 -3.07
N TRP A 243 -11.33 19.02 -2.98
CA TRP A 243 -10.69 17.70 -2.89
C TRP A 243 -11.03 16.91 -1.62
N ASN A 244 -11.60 17.56 -0.58
CA ASN A 244 -12.14 16.89 0.60
C ASN A 244 -13.59 16.44 0.42
N GLY A 245 -14.25 16.81 -0.70
CA GLY A 245 -15.65 16.55 -0.95
C GLY A 245 -16.58 17.52 -0.23
N TYR A 246 -16.13 18.77 0.02
CA TYR A 246 -16.93 19.84 0.59
C TYR A 246 -17.25 20.92 -0.46
N GLY A 247 -18.40 21.56 -0.33
CA GLY A 247 -18.90 22.52 -1.33
C GLY A 247 -19.55 21.83 -2.53
N GLY A 248 -19.89 22.61 -3.57
CA GLY A 248 -20.52 22.10 -4.79
C GLY A 248 -21.82 21.32 -4.55
N LYS A 249 -22.61 21.73 -3.54
CA LYS A 249 -23.73 20.96 -3.02
C LYS A 249 -24.80 20.69 -4.07
N ALA A 250 -25.14 19.41 -4.22
CA ALA A 250 -26.26 18.98 -5.03
C ALA A 250 -27.61 19.41 -4.39
N THR A 251 -28.53 19.87 -5.21
CA THR A 251 -29.93 20.10 -4.80
C THR A 251 -30.66 18.75 -4.82
N ILE A 252 -31.15 18.31 -3.66
CA ILE A 252 -31.88 17.04 -3.53
C ILE A 252 -33.39 17.34 -3.70
N ILE A 253 -34.03 16.60 -4.64
CA ILE A 253 -35.45 16.74 -4.99
C ILE A 253 -36.30 15.55 -4.52
N GLY A 254 -35.71 14.58 -3.85
CA GLY A 254 -36.41 13.40 -3.35
C GLY A 254 -35.46 12.23 -3.15
N ALA A 255 -36.04 11.03 -3.04
CA ALA A 255 -35.30 9.78 -2.96
C ALA A 255 -35.73 8.82 -4.09
N HIS A 256 -34.78 8.05 -4.61
CA HIS A 256 -35.05 7.05 -5.63
C HIS A 256 -35.94 5.94 -5.05
N PRO A 257 -37.08 5.58 -5.71
CA PRO A 257 -38.12 4.74 -5.10
C PRO A 257 -37.63 3.31 -4.79
N VAL A 258 -36.63 2.81 -5.49
CA VAL A 258 -36.09 1.45 -5.30
C VAL A 258 -34.87 1.43 -4.39
N THR A 259 -33.94 2.38 -4.56
CA THR A 259 -32.66 2.35 -3.83
C THR A 259 -32.63 3.21 -2.58
N GLY A 260 -33.59 4.13 -2.43
CA GLY A 260 -33.63 5.11 -1.35
C GLY A 260 -32.54 6.21 -1.45
N LEU A 261 -31.68 6.15 -2.46
CA LEU A 261 -30.60 7.13 -2.66
C LEU A 261 -31.18 8.49 -3.08
N PRO A 262 -30.50 9.60 -2.75
CA PRO A 262 -30.95 10.94 -3.13
C PRO A 262 -31.10 11.10 -4.65
N LEU A 263 -32.19 11.74 -5.07
CA LEU A 263 -32.38 12.23 -6.44
C LEU A 263 -31.86 13.67 -6.52
N VAL A 264 -30.93 13.91 -7.42
CA VAL A 264 -30.30 15.22 -7.63
C VAL A 264 -31.01 15.98 -8.75
N ASP A 265 -31.34 17.22 -8.49
CA ASP A 265 -31.81 18.15 -9.52
C ASP A 265 -30.67 18.51 -10.48
N GLN A 266 -30.68 17.91 -11.65
CA GLN A 266 -29.63 18.11 -12.65
C GLN A 266 -29.74 19.44 -13.39
N THR A 267 -30.80 20.21 -13.19
CA THR A 267 -30.94 21.60 -13.70
C THR A 267 -30.07 22.58 -12.91
N GLN A 268 -29.79 22.25 -11.64
CA GLN A 268 -28.89 23.00 -10.77
C GLN A 268 -27.43 22.60 -10.97
N PRO A 269 -26.46 23.49 -10.74
CA PRO A 269 -25.04 23.19 -11.04
C PRO A 269 -24.41 22.19 -10.08
N GLY A 270 -24.81 22.16 -8.82
CA GLY A 270 -24.17 21.34 -7.79
C GLY A 270 -24.29 19.81 -8.04
N ARG A 271 -23.20 19.09 -7.79
CA ARG A 271 -23.07 17.64 -8.04
C ARG A 271 -22.45 16.87 -6.88
N ASN A 272 -22.21 17.51 -5.73
CA ASN A 272 -21.55 16.88 -4.59
C ASN A 272 -22.51 16.71 -3.40
N ILE A 273 -22.41 15.56 -2.73
CA ILE A 273 -23.11 15.27 -1.49
C ILE A 273 -22.08 15.16 -0.36
N GLU A 274 -22.12 16.12 0.56
CA GLU A 274 -21.18 16.17 1.69
C GLU A 274 -21.50 15.08 2.71
N LEU A 275 -20.54 14.17 2.97
CA LEU A 275 -20.67 13.10 3.96
C LEU A 275 -19.60 13.24 5.04
N TYR A 276 -19.96 12.93 6.28
CA TYR A 276 -19.07 12.91 7.46
C TYR A 276 -18.29 14.22 7.64
N LYS A 277 -18.94 15.35 7.41
CA LYS A 277 -18.33 16.68 7.58
C LYS A 277 -17.84 16.87 9.02
N GLY A 278 -16.63 17.43 9.17
CA GLY A 278 -16.00 17.65 10.47
C GLY A 278 -15.18 16.46 10.99
N ILE A 279 -15.28 15.28 10.40
CA ILE A 279 -14.40 14.15 10.71
C ILE A 279 -13.11 14.27 9.91
N PRO A 280 -11.92 14.17 10.54
CA PRO A 280 -10.65 14.27 9.83
C PRO A 280 -10.46 13.14 8.80
N SER A 281 -9.72 13.42 7.72
CA SER A 281 -9.36 12.43 6.68
C SER A 281 -7.85 12.25 6.53
N ASN A 282 -7.02 12.71 7.46
CA ASN A 282 -5.58 12.46 7.46
C ASN A 282 -5.26 10.97 7.59
N VAL A 283 -4.12 10.54 7.03
CA VAL A 283 -3.61 9.16 7.08
C VAL A 283 -2.13 9.16 7.42
N ASN A 284 -1.61 8.04 7.92
CA ASN A 284 -0.25 7.94 8.42
C ASN A 284 0.73 7.37 7.38
N PHE A 285 0.22 6.64 6.40
CA PHE A 285 1.03 5.88 5.47
C PHE A 285 0.27 5.67 4.16
N VAL A 286 1.00 5.79 3.06
CA VAL A 286 0.45 5.54 1.72
C VAL A 286 1.38 4.63 0.93
N ALA A 287 0.83 3.55 0.37
CA ALA A 287 1.53 2.69 -0.56
C ALA A 287 0.86 2.71 -1.94
N ASN A 288 1.68 2.84 -2.96
CA ASN A 288 1.29 2.81 -4.37
C ASN A 288 1.86 1.54 -5.04
N LEU A 289 0.99 0.72 -5.61
CA LEU A 289 1.34 -0.46 -6.38
C LEU A 289 0.98 -0.23 -7.86
N GLY A 290 1.95 0.18 -8.68
CA GLY A 290 1.78 0.35 -10.13
C GLY A 290 0.89 1.52 -10.54
N GLY A 291 0.78 2.56 -9.74
CA GLY A 291 0.16 3.83 -10.12
C GLY A 291 1.19 4.95 -10.36
N ALA A 292 0.70 6.16 -10.63
CA ALA A 292 1.52 7.34 -10.82
C ALA A 292 0.87 8.60 -10.22
N LEU A 293 1.66 9.63 -10.00
CA LEU A 293 1.20 10.94 -9.54
C LEU A 293 0.77 11.78 -10.75
N GLY A 294 -0.43 12.30 -10.73
CA GLY A 294 -1.03 13.04 -11.85
C GLY A 294 -0.22 14.26 -12.28
N ASP A 295 0.38 14.97 -11.33
CA ASP A 295 1.38 16.01 -11.59
C ASP A 295 2.44 16.03 -10.49
N SER A 296 3.70 16.24 -10.84
CA SER A 296 4.79 16.39 -9.87
C SER A 296 4.60 17.63 -8.98
N ALA A 297 3.95 18.67 -9.48
CA ALA A 297 3.67 19.88 -8.70
C ALA A 297 2.64 19.67 -7.56
N TRP A 298 1.99 18.52 -7.50
CA TRP A 298 1.08 18.19 -6.38
C TRP A 298 1.83 17.84 -5.11
N MET A 299 3.07 17.34 -5.21
CA MET A 299 3.83 16.94 -4.04
C MET A 299 4.58 18.13 -3.43
N ALA A 300 4.38 18.32 -2.13
CA ALA A 300 4.99 19.39 -1.33
C ALA A 300 5.61 18.81 -0.04
N GLN A 301 6.42 19.62 0.62
CA GLN A 301 6.94 19.30 1.94
C GLN A 301 5.79 19.25 2.96
N GLY A 302 5.75 18.21 3.78
CA GLY A 302 4.72 17.98 4.79
C GLY A 302 3.58 17.07 4.33
N ASP A 303 3.58 16.62 3.07
CA ASP A 303 2.65 15.59 2.60
C ASP A 303 2.87 14.27 3.34
N ALA A 304 1.85 13.40 3.29
CA ALA A 304 1.91 12.08 3.90
C ALA A 304 3.07 11.25 3.32
N ALA A 305 3.67 10.41 4.16
CA ALA A 305 4.74 9.50 3.75
C ALA A 305 4.23 8.49 2.72
N VAL A 306 4.98 8.35 1.61
CA VAL A 306 4.60 7.47 0.48
C VAL A 306 5.70 6.50 0.12
N ILE A 307 5.30 5.27 -0.20
CA ILE A 307 6.17 4.27 -0.82
C ILE A 307 5.57 3.80 -2.14
N SER A 308 6.40 3.24 -3.01
CA SER A 308 5.92 2.66 -4.27
C SER A 308 6.58 1.33 -4.58
N LEU A 309 5.78 0.41 -5.13
CA LEU A 309 6.24 -0.81 -5.76
C LEU A 309 5.74 -0.82 -7.21
N HIS A 310 6.63 -0.96 -8.19
CA HIS A 310 6.27 -0.73 -9.57
C HIS A 310 7.09 -1.60 -10.53
N SER A 311 6.47 -2.06 -11.60
CA SER A 311 7.15 -2.71 -12.71
C SER A 311 7.85 -1.67 -13.60
N ARG A 312 9.13 -1.92 -13.95
CA ARG A 312 9.91 -0.96 -14.75
C ARG A 312 9.28 -0.63 -16.10
N PHE A 313 8.66 -1.61 -16.73
CA PHE A 313 8.08 -1.49 -18.07
C PHE A 313 6.54 -1.54 -18.04
N ASP A 314 5.94 -1.01 -16.98
CA ASP A 314 4.50 -0.88 -16.89
C ASP A 314 3.97 -0.04 -18.07
N PHE A 315 2.99 -0.59 -18.77
CA PHE A 315 2.38 0.04 -19.94
C PHE A 315 1.34 1.11 -19.54
N PHE A 316 0.63 0.90 -18.43
CA PHE A 316 -0.50 1.75 -18.01
C PHE A 316 -0.04 2.95 -17.18
N ALA A 317 1.01 2.77 -16.40
CA ALA A 317 1.57 3.81 -15.57
C ALA A 317 3.08 3.93 -15.81
N PRO A 318 3.59 5.04 -16.32
CA PRO A 318 5.01 5.20 -16.54
C PRO A 318 5.79 5.11 -15.22
N TYR A 319 6.91 4.39 -15.22
CA TYR A 319 7.78 4.24 -14.06
C TYR A 319 8.49 5.55 -13.67
N TYR A 320 8.96 6.32 -14.67
CA TYR A 320 9.56 7.66 -14.47
C TYR A 320 8.51 8.75 -14.71
N ARG A 321 8.62 9.45 -15.81
CA ARG A 321 7.64 10.40 -16.32
C ARG A 321 7.22 9.96 -17.70
N GLY A 322 5.95 10.11 -18.04
CA GLY A 322 5.48 9.75 -19.37
C GLY A 322 3.97 9.84 -19.54
N MET A 323 3.55 9.54 -20.76
CA MET A 323 2.15 9.55 -21.16
C MET A 323 1.42 8.30 -20.65
N VAL A 324 0.29 8.48 -20.00
CA VAL A 324 -0.67 7.40 -19.70
C VAL A 324 -1.44 7.03 -20.95
N ASN A 325 -1.47 5.74 -21.29
CA ASN A 325 -2.26 5.19 -22.40
C ASN A 325 -3.28 4.20 -21.84
N VAL A 326 -4.54 4.34 -22.25
CA VAL A 326 -5.60 3.42 -21.84
C VAL A 326 -6.06 2.58 -23.02
N PRO A 327 -5.98 1.24 -22.95
CA PRO A 327 -6.47 0.35 -24.00
C PRO A 327 -8.00 0.21 -23.89
N ILE A 328 -8.70 0.50 -25.00
CA ILE A 328 -10.14 0.28 -25.16
C ILE A 328 -10.37 -0.44 -26.48
N ALA A 329 -11.00 -1.60 -26.43
CA ALA A 329 -11.34 -2.39 -27.63
C ALA A 329 -10.16 -2.55 -28.61
N GLY A 330 -8.95 -2.82 -28.09
CA GLY A 330 -7.74 -3.03 -28.90
C GLY A 330 -7.04 -1.76 -29.40
N SER A 331 -7.59 -0.57 -29.14
CA SER A 331 -6.96 0.72 -29.46
C SER A 331 -6.38 1.37 -28.21
N PHE A 332 -5.28 2.13 -28.37
CA PHE A 332 -4.63 2.85 -27.28
C PHE A 332 -4.93 4.34 -27.35
N PHE A 333 -5.45 4.89 -26.27
CA PHE A 333 -5.81 6.29 -26.17
C PHE A 333 -4.86 7.02 -25.20
N PRO A 334 -4.01 7.95 -25.71
CA PRO A 334 -3.19 8.78 -24.85
C PRO A 334 -4.07 9.73 -24.05
N VAL A 335 -3.79 9.86 -22.74
CA VAL A 335 -4.59 10.68 -21.82
C VAL A 335 -3.79 11.89 -21.36
N VAL A 336 -2.83 11.70 -20.47
CA VAL A 336 -2.10 12.77 -19.83
C VAL A 336 -0.68 12.33 -19.45
N ASP A 337 0.27 13.27 -19.47
CA ASP A 337 1.63 13.07 -18.94
C ASP A 337 1.59 13.13 -17.40
N VAL A 338 2.24 12.16 -16.74
CA VAL A 338 2.23 11.99 -15.29
C VAL A 338 3.63 11.73 -14.74
N ALA A 339 3.81 11.95 -13.45
CA ALA A 339 5.03 11.59 -12.71
C ALA A 339 4.91 10.16 -12.19
N GLY A 340 5.71 9.24 -12.71
CA GLY A 340 5.70 7.83 -12.29
C GLY A 340 6.24 7.61 -10.88
N SER A 341 6.18 6.39 -10.42
CA SER A 341 6.53 5.98 -9.05
C SER A 341 7.95 6.38 -8.65
N HIS A 342 8.93 6.25 -9.55
CA HIS A 342 10.31 6.68 -9.27
C HIS A 342 10.37 8.18 -9.00
N THR A 343 9.73 9.00 -9.84
CA THR A 343 9.71 10.46 -9.69
C THR A 343 8.99 10.85 -8.40
N ALA A 344 7.83 10.27 -8.12
CA ALA A 344 7.06 10.56 -6.93
C ALA A 344 7.82 10.22 -5.64
N VAL A 345 8.42 9.03 -5.54
CA VAL A 345 9.19 8.62 -4.35
C VAL A 345 10.46 9.47 -4.19
N LYS A 346 11.17 9.77 -5.30
CA LYS A 346 12.32 10.66 -5.25
C LYS A 346 11.96 12.02 -4.66
N MET A 347 10.84 12.60 -5.07
CA MET A 347 10.38 13.89 -4.55
C MET A 347 9.98 13.78 -3.06
N ALA A 348 9.24 12.75 -2.66
CA ALA A 348 8.87 12.53 -1.27
C ALA A 348 10.10 12.39 -0.36
N ASN A 349 11.14 11.67 -0.82
CA ASN A 349 12.41 11.57 -0.11
C ASN A 349 13.13 12.93 -0.03
N THR A 350 13.17 13.70 -1.13
CA THR A 350 13.82 15.00 -1.20
C THR A 350 13.14 16.03 -0.29
N PHE A 351 11.81 16.03 -0.22
CA PHE A 351 11.06 16.92 0.68
C PHE A 351 11.05 16.46 2.15
N GLY A 352 11.63 15.28 2.45
CA GLY A 352 11.64 14.73 3.80
C GLY A 352 10.33 14.11 4.26
N ASN A 353 9.33 13.97 3.37
CA ASN A 353 8.02 13.38 3.69
C ASN A 353 8.15 11.92 4.17
N ASN A 354 9.18 11.22 3.69
CA ASN A 354 9.49 9.84 4.06
C ASN A 354 10.44 9.69 5.25
N SER A 355 10.73 10.77 6.00
CA SER A 355 11.67 10.74 7.15
C SER A 355 11.26 9.74 8.23
N VAL A 356 9.98 9.48 8.39
CA VAL A 356 9.46 8.45 9.31
C VAL A 356 10.03 7.06 9.03
N PHE A 357 10.43 6.76 7.79
CA PHE A 357 11.02 5.48 7.40
C PHE A 357 12.55 5.49 7.51
N ASN A 358 13.18 6.66 7.47
CA ASN A 358 14.62 6.85 7.20
C ASN A 358 15.44 7.14 8.45
N ALA A 359 14.99 6.74 9.62
CA ALA A 359 15.83 6.78 10.84
C ALA A 359 16.97 5.72 10.74
N GLY A 360 17.81 5.85 9.70
CA GLY A 360 18.76 4.88 9.17
C GLY A 360 18.20 4.17 7.93
N SER A 361 19.07 3.85 6.96
CA SER A 361 18.68 3.04 5.78
C SER A 361 18.15 1.70 6.24
N MET A 362 17.02 1.25 5.67
CA MET A 362 16.47 -0.07 5.96
C MET A 362 17.41 -1.15 5.40
N MET A 363 17.80 -2.10 6.25
CA MET A 363 18.80 -3.14 5.93
C MET A 363 18.21 -4.51 5.67
N ASP A 364 16.87 -4.64 5.67
CA ASP A 364 16.23 -5.88 5.27
C ASP A 364 16.55 -6.24 3.81
N PRO A 365 16.55 -7.53 3.44
CA PRO A 365 17.00 -7.99 2.12
C PRO A 365 16.24 -7.35 0.95
N LEU A 366 14.92 -7.08 1.11
CA LEU A 366 14.12 -6.45 0.05
C LEU A 366 14.47 -4.98 -0.11
N SER A 367 14.73 -4.25 0.97
CA SER A 367 15.16 -2.86 0.92
C SER A 367 16.55 -2.70 0.30
N VAL A 368 17.49 -3.58 0.65
CA VAL A 368 18.82 -3.61 0.02
C VAL A 368 18.70 -3.93 -1.48
N LYS A 369 17.91 -4.96 -1.84
CA LYS A 369 17.64 -5.30 -3.24
C LYS A 369 17.00 -4.16 -4.01
N ALA A 370 16.06 -3.45 -3.39
CA ALA A 370 15.36 -2.32 -4.00
C ALA A 370 16.31 -1.14 -4.30
N ARG A 371 17.17 -0.77 -3.34
CA ARG A 371 18.18 0.30 -3.55
C ARG A 371 19.15 -0.04 -4.66
N ASN A 372 19.62 -1.28 -4.70
CA ASN A 372 20.63 -1.74 -5.66
C ASN A 372 20.05 -2.12 -7.04
N ASN A 373 18.75 -1.93 -7.25
CA ASN A 373 18.12 -2.22 -8.53
C ASN A 373 18.64 -1.24 -9.61
N PRO A 374 19.12 -1.72 -10.77
CA PRO A 374 19.71 -0.86 -11.80
C PRO A 374 18.73 0.20 -12.38
N TYR A 375 17.43 -0.04 -12.29
CA TYR A 375 16.40 0.92 -12.70
C TYR A 375 16.01 1.90 -11.59
N ASN A 376 16.47 1.70 -10.36
CA ASN A 376 16.27 2.62 -9.25
C ASN A 376 17.37 3.69 -9.25
N VAL A 377 17.36 4.56 -10.26
CA VAL A 377 18.37 5.61 -10.45
C VAL A 377 18.42 6.51 -9.22
N GLY A 378 19.63 6.67 -8.66
CA GLY A 378 19.86 7.43 -7.44
C GLY A 378 19.50 6.66 -6.15
N ASN A 379 19.40 5.33 -6.22
CA ASN A 379 19.23 4.43 -5.09
C ASN A 379 18.13 4.87 -4.13
N GLN A 380 16.95 5.21 -4.69
CA GLN A 380 15.85 5.76 -3.90
C GLN A 380 15.39 4.76 -2.85
N GLU A 381 15.41 5.17 -1.59
CA GLU A 381 14.69 4.46 -0.51
C GLU A 381 13.19 4.48 -0.80
N ASN A 382 12.46 3.50 -0.26
CA ASN A 382 10.99 3.45 -0.34
C ASN A 382 10.41 3.20 -1.74
N LEU A 383 11.25 2.77 -2.69
CA LEU A 383 10.87 2.37 -4.04
C LEU A 383 11.33 0.94 -4.32
N TYR A 384 10.40 0.02 -4.57
CA TYR A 384 10.72 -1.33 -5.03
C TYR A 384 10.41 -1.47 -6.51
N THR A 385 11.40 -1.86 -7.30
CA THR A 385 11.26 -2.06 -8.74
C THR A 385 11.20 -3.53 -9.07
N PHE A 386 10.09 -3.97 -9.69
CA PHE A 386 10.02 -5.30 -10.28
C PHE A 386 10.68 -5.30 -11.66
N ASN A 387 11.69 -6.15 -11.85
CA ASN A 387 12.43 -6.30 -13.11
C ASN A 387 11.65 -7.20 -14.09
N MET A 388 10.45 -6.78 -14.44
CA MET A 388 9.68 -7.43 -15.49
C MET A 388 10.32 -7.14 -16.85
N LEU A 389 10.23 -8.09 -17.78
CA LEU A 389 10.63 -7.84 -19.16
C LEU A 389 9.67 -6.85 -19.85
N PRO A 390 10.14 -6.12 -20.89
CA PRO A 390 9.23 -5.32 -21.70
C PRO A 390 8.07 -6.17 -22.24
N PRO A 391 6.86 -5.59 -22.39
CA PRO A 391 5.71 -6.29 -22.94
C PRO A 391 6.00 -6.85 -24.35
N ASN A 392 5.67 -8.11 -24.55
CA ASN A 392 5.74 -8.79 -25.84
C ASN A 392 4.67 -9.91 -25.89
N ALA A 393 4.66 -10.75 -26.95
CA ALA A 393 3.69 -11.82 -27.07
C ALA A 393 3.73 -12.85 -25.92
N ALA A 394 4.93 -13.13 -25.37
CA ALA A 394 5.11 -14.05 -24.23
C ALA A 394 4.90 -13.34 -22.88
N MET A 395 4.99 -12.01 -22.83
CA MET A 395 4.80 -11.19 -21.64
C MET A 395 3.79 -10.07 -21.97
N PRO A 396 2.48 -10.34 -21.93
CA PRO A 396 1.45 -9.33 -22.19
C PRO A 396 1.57 -8.14 -21.24
N PHE A 397 1.21 -6.95 -21.70
CA PHE A 397 1.32 -5.73 -20.89
C PHE A 397 0.52 -5.80 -19.57
N LYS A 398 -0.59 -6.54 -19.52
CA LYS A 398 -1.35 -6.76 -18.27
C LYS A 398 -0.53 -7.51 -17.22
N VAL A 399 0.26 -8.52 -17.64
CA VAL A 399 1.17 -9.28 -16.73
C VAL A 399 2.30 -8.39 -16.25
N ASN A 400 2.88 -7.61 -17.17
CA ASN A 400 3.97 -6.70 -16.86
C ASN A 400 3.56 -5.63 -15.85
N ALA A 401 2.39 -5.02 -16.03
CA ALA A 401 1.91 -3.94 -15.16
C ALA A 401 1.49 -4.42 -13.77
N ASN A 402 0.83 -5.58 -13.68
CA ASN A 402 0.23 -6.06 -12.45
C ASN A 402 0.60 -7.53 -12.19
N PRO A 403 1.86 -7.86 -11.87
CA PRO A 403 2.30 -9.24 -11.69
C PRO A 403 1.67 -9.93 -10.48
N TRP A 404 1.11 -9.18 -9.55
CA TRP A 404 0.39 -9.65 -8.36
C TRP A 404 -1.08 -9.98 -8.63
N ASP A 405 -1.63 -9.64 -9.81
CA ASP A 405 -3.03 -9.89 -10.13
C ASP A 405 -3.23 -11.20 -10.90
N TRP A 406 -4.32 -11.86 -10.58
CA TRP A 406 -4.92 -12.93 -11.38
C TRP A 406 -6.44 -12.80 -11.29
N TRP A 407 -7.19 -13.33 -12.23
CA TRP A 407 -8.64 -13.35 -12.13
C TRP A 407 -9.21 -14.77 -11.95
N ASN A 408 -10.42 -14.83 -11.41
CA ASN A 408 -11.13 -16.08 -11.23
C ASN A 408 -11.73 -16.52 -12.57
N PRO A 409 -11.37 -17.71 -13.13
CA PRO A 409 -11.94 -18.20 -14.37
C PRO A 409 -13.46 -18.42 -14.32
N ALA A 410 -14.05 -18.60 -13.13
CA ALA A 410 -15.48 -18.72 -12.96
C ALA A 410 -16.24 -17.38 -12.97
N ASP A 411 -15.54 -16.25 -13.00
CA ASP A 411 -16.17 -14.93 -13.11
C ASP A 411 -16.63 -14.72 -14.56
N PRO A 412 -17.93 -14.46 -14.80
CA PRO A 412 -18.45 -14.28 -16.16
C PRO A 412 -17.75 -13.20 -16.99
N LEU A 413 -17.23 -12.15 -16.35
CA LEU A 413 -16.51 -11.08 -17.04
C LEU A 413 -15.10 -11.50 -17.49
N SER A 414 -14.53 -12.56 -16.93
CA SER A 414 -13.24 -13.11 -17.30
C SER A 414 -13.32 -14.45 -18.04
N ALA A 415 -14.52 -14.99 -18.26
CA ALA A 415 -14.72 -16.33 -18.83
C ALA A 415 -14.12 -16.49 -20.25
N ASN A 416 -14.09 -15.41 -21.02
CA ASN A 416 -13.54 -15.39 -22.39
C ASN A 416 -12.12 -14.78 -22.47
N GLU A 417 -11.52 -14.48 -21.33
CA GLU A 417 -10.20 -13.85 -21.27
C GLU A 417 -9.15 -14.86 -20.82
N THR A 418 -7.98 -14.83 -21.46
CA THR A 418 -6.83 -15.59 -20.96
C THR A 418 -6.32 -14.97 -19.68
N ASN A 419 -6.34 -15.74 -18.60
CA ASN A 419 -5.78 -15.28 -17.32
C ASN A 419 -4.28 -14.99 -17.48
N PRO A 420 -3.81 -13.74 -17.29
CA PRO A 420 -2.43 -13.36 -17.61
C PRO A 420 -1.43 -13.98 -16.65
N ASN A 421 -1.84 -14.26 -15.42
CA ASN A 421 -0.95 -14.71 -14.36
C ASN A 421 -1.42 -16.02 -13.73
N VAL A 422 -0.46 -16.86 -13.36
CA VAL A 422 -0.71 -18.03 -12.54
C VAL A 422 -0.84 -17.59 -11.08
N LYS A 423 -1.94 -17.96 -10.41
CA LYS A 423 -2.24 -17.58 -9.03
C LYS A 423 -1.07 -17.80 -8.06
N ALA A 424 -0.37 -18.94 -8.17
CA ALA A 424 0.78 -19.24 -7.32
C ALA A 424 1.91 -18.22 -7.51
N GLN A 425 2.22 -17.87 -8.76
CA GLN A 425 3.23 -16.87 -9.09
C GLN A 425 2.83 -15.48 -8.61
N SER A 426 1.57 -15.08 -8.80
CA SER A 426 1.06 -13.79 -8.32
C SER A 426 1.19 -13.66 -6.80
N LYS A 427 0.96 -14.74 -6.06
CA LYS A 427 1.16 -14.75 -4.61
C LYS A 427 2.60 -14.53 -4.18
N LEU A 428 3.60 -15.01 -4.92
CA LEU A 428 5.01 -14.72 -4.66
C LEU A 428 5.34 -13.23 -4.86
N TYR A 429 4.70 -12.58 -5.85
CA TYR A 429 4.81 -11.13 -5.97
C TYR A 429 4.16 -10.42 -4.78
N ILE A 430 3.02 -10.91 -4.29
CA ILE A 430 2.37 -10.36 -3.09
C ILE A 430 3.24 -10.60 -1.84
N ASP A 431 3.98 -11.71 -1.74
CA ASP A 431 4.96 -11.92 -0.66
C ASP A 431 6.00 -10.79 -0.65
N THR A 432 6.52 -10.44 -1.83
CA THR A 432 7.43 -9.30 -1.98
C THR A 432 6.77 -7.96 -1.62
N VAL A 433 5.53 -7.75 -2.04
CA VAL A 433 4.75 -6.55 -1.70
C VAL A 433 4.61 -6.43 -0.18
N MET A 434 4.17 -7.49 0.50
CA MET A 434 4.01 -7.49 1.95
C MET A 434 5.35 -7.30 2.67
N GLY A 435 6.40 -8.04 2.25
CA GLY A 435 7.73 -7.93 2.84
C GLY A 435 8.36 -6.55 2.72
N PHE A 436 8.01 -5.77 1.68
CA PHE A 436 8.49 -4.41 1.51
C PHE A 436 7.63 -3.37 2.24
N ILE A 437 6.31 -3.57 2.31
CA ILE A 437 5.37 -2.65 2.97
C ILE A 437 5.46 -2.76 4.50
N LEU A 438 5.44 -3.98 5.05
CA LEU A 438 5.28 -4.20 6.49
C LEU A 438 6.34 -3.52 7.36
N PRO A 439 7.66 -3.56 7.04
CA PRO A 439 8.65 -2.88 7.86
C PRO A 439 8.45 -1.35 7.88
N ARG A 440 7.98 -0.76 6.79
CA ARG A 440 7.69 0.68 6.69
C ARG A 440 6.41 1.05 7.42
N MET A 441 5.40 0.21 7.30
CA MET A 441 4.14 0.38 8.03
C MET A 441 4.36 0.26 9.55
N ALA A 442 5.23 -0.66 9.99
CA ALA A 442 5.61 -0.75 11.40
C ALA A 442 6.23 0.56 11.90
N LYS A 443 7.14 1.19 11.13
CA LYS A 443 7.70 2.51 11.50
C LYS A 443 6.62 3.60 11.56
N ALA A 444 5.71 3.63 10.60
CA ALA A 444 4.60 4.58 10.60
C ALA A 444 3.65 4.37 11.79
N LEU A 445 3.38 3.12 12.16
CA LEU A 445 2.56 2.78 13.33
C LEU A 445 3.28 3.15 14.64
N ASN A 446 4.60 2.93 14.74
CA ASN A 446 5.38 3.34 15.91
C ASN A 446 5.34 4.87 16.10
N ALA A 447 5.32 5.64 15.03
CA ALA A 447 5.20 7.10 15.08
C ALA A 447 3.86 7.58 15.67
N VAL A 448 2.83 6.73 15.71
CA VAL A 448 1.51 7.02 16.29
C VAL A 448 1.22 6.18 17.55
N GLY A 449 2.27 5.66 18.18
CA GLY A 449 2.20 5.04 19.51
C GLY A 449 2.00 3.53 19.54
N TYR A 450 2.02 2.85 18.40
CA TYR A 450 2.06 1.39 18.39
C TYR A 450 3.48 0.91 18.67
N ASN A 451 3.62 0.00 19.63
CA ASN A 451 4.88 -0.71 19.88
C ASN A 451 5.01 -1.89 18.89
N VAL A 452 5.07 -1.60 17.62
CA VAL A 452 5.42 -2.61 16.63
C VAL A 452 6.93 -2.71 16.62
N GLY A 453 7.45 -3.70 17.37
CA GLY A 453 8.84 -4.08 17.22
C GLY A 453 9.05 -4.45 15.76
N ILE A 454 9.83 -3.65 15.03
CA ILE A 454 10.57 -4.23 13.94
C ILE A 454 11.50 -5.20 14.67
N GLN A 455 11.18 -6.49 14.72
CA GLN A 455 12.27 -7.41 14.67
C GLN A 455 12.99 -6.98 13.37
N GLU A 456 14.13 -6.28 13.45
CA GLU A 456 15.20 -6.59 12.53
C GLU A 456 15.07 -8.09 12.44
N GLN A 457 14.64 -8.60 11.28
CA GLN A 457 14.54 -10.03 11.03
C GLN A 457 15.87 -10.52 11.54
N ALA A 458 15.86 -11.16 12.73
CA ALA A 458 17.10 -11.52 13.38
C ALA A 458 17.75 -12.37 12.32
N ALA A 459 18.64 -11.77 11.59
CA ALA A 459 19.23 -12.36 10.40
C ALA A 459 19.72 -13.65 10.95
N ALA A 460 19.16 -14.79 10.49
CA ALA A 460 19.36 -16.07 11.10
C ALA A 460 20.74 -16.08 11.75
N SER A 461 20.77 -15.94 13.07
CA SER A 461 21.94 -15.40 13.74
C SER A 461 22.62 -16.59 14.34
N PHE A 462 23.76 -16.96 13.77
CA PHE A 462 24.55 -18.06 14.31
C PHE A 462 24.84 -17.87 15.82
N GLN A 463 24.90 -18.97 16.55
CA GLN A 463 25.25 -18.97 17.97
C GLN A 463 26.67 -19.53 18.16
N ILE A 464 27.38 -19.05 19.18
CA ILE A 464 28.71 -19.54 19.55
C ILE A 464 28.60 -20.14 20.97
N ILE A 465 28.79 -21.46 21.09
CA ILE A 465 28.59 -22.18 22.35
C ILE A 465 29.75 -23.18 22.58
N PRO A 466 30.43 -23.16 23.71
CA PRO A 466 30.36 -22.16 24.77
C PRO A 466 31.04 -20.84 24.39
N ASN A 467 30.62 -19.77 25.02
CA ASN A 467 31.28 -18.46 24.95
C ASN A 467 31.25 -17.83 26.37
N PRO A 468 32.36 -17.76 27.10
CA PRO A 468 33.75 -18.03 26.68
C PRO A 468 34.05 -19.48 26.30
N ALA A 469 34.95 -19.64 25.30
CA ALA A 469 35.45 -20.93 24.83
C ALA A 469 36.75 -21.33 25.52
N ASN A 470 36.92 -22.63 25.77
CA ASN A 470 38.16 -23.21 26.26
C ASN A 470 38.94 -23.85 25.09
N ASN A 471 38.75 -25.13 24.83
CA ASN A 471 39.45 -25.84 23.77
C ASN A 471 38.70 -25.87 22.44
N PHE A 472 37.39 -25.58 22.47
CA PHE A 472 36.55 -25.52 21.28
C PHE A 472 35.37 -24.56 21.48
N ALA A 473 34.80 -24.09 20.39
CA ALA A 473 33.50 -23.46 20.31
C ALA A 473 32.71 -24.06 19.15
N ARG A 474 31.40 -24.19 19.29
CA ARG A 474 30.49 -24.61 18.22
C ARG A 474 29.76 -23.40 17.68
N LEU A 475 29.77 -23.25 16.37
CA LEU A 475 28.92 -22.33 15.67
C LEU A 475 27.66 -23.07 15.25
N ARG A 476 26.51 -22.73 15.84
CA ARG A 476 25.22 -23.25 15.38
C ARG A 476 24.68 -22.26 14.35
N LEU A 477 24.45 -22.76 13.14
CA LEU A 477 24.08 -21.97 11.97
C LEU A 477 22.56 -21.96 11.73
N ASP A 478 21.81 -22.80 12.45
CA ASP A 478 20.34 -22.87 12.54
C ASP A 478 19.61 -22.48 11.23
N GLY A 479 19.85 -23.23 10.14
CA GLY A 479 19.25 -23.01 8.82
C GLY A 479 19.84 -21.86 8.00
N MET A 480 21.01 -21.33 8.40
CA MET A 480 21.76 -20.37 7.59
C MET A 480 22.59 -21.11 6.53
N HIS A 481 22.42 -20.75 5.26
CA HIS A 481 23.34 -21.18 4.20
C HIS A 481 24.65 -20.38 4.31
N ALA A 482 25.58 -20.89 5.15
CA ALA A 482 26.89 -20.29 5.30
C ALA A 482 27.84 -20.82 4.21
N HIS A 483 28.62 -19.92 3.58
CA HIS A 483 29.60 -20.27 2.58
C HIS A 483 31.02 -20.22 3.12
N LYS A 484 31.23 -19.35 4.10
CA LYS A 484 32.57 -19.08 4.63
C LYS A 484 32.51 -18.63 6.08
N VAL A 485 33.45 -19.15 6.89
CA VAL A 485 33.67 -18.72 8.27
C VAL A 485 35.09 -18.18 8.40
N GLN A 486 35.24 -16.99 8.93
CA GLN A 486 36.50 -16.35 9.24
C GLN A 486 36.57 -16.01 10.73
N VAL A 487 37.74 -16.15 11.32
CA VAL A 487 38.01 -15.71 12.67
C VAL A 487 39.18 -14.73 12.66
N LEU A 488 38.98 -13.58 13.29
CA LEU A 488 39.99 -12.55 13.44
C LEU A 488 40.29 -12.32 14.92
N ASP A 489 41.56 -12.02 15.25
CA ASP A 489 41.90 -11.59 16.60
C ASP A 489 41.49 -10.11 16.88
N ALA A 490 41.78 -9.64 18.08
CA ALA A 490 41.46 -8.26 18.51
C ALA A 490 42.16 -7.16 17.68
N LEU A 491 43.22 -7.52 16.93
CA LEU A 491 43.96 -6.61 16.04
C LEU A 491 43.51 -6.72 14.58
N GLY A 492 42.47 -7.54 14.31
CA GLY A 492 41.96 -7.78 12.97
C GLY A 492 42.79 -8.77 12.12
N ARG A 493 43.75 -9.47 12.72
CA ARG A 493 44.53 -10.48 12.00
C ARG A 493 43.71 -11.74 11.84
N LEU A 494 43.75 -12.34 10.63
CA LEU A 494 43.02 -13.54 10.29
C LEU A 494 43.65 -14.76 11.00
N ILE A 495 42.88 -15.45 11.81
CA ILE A 495 43.25 -16.66 12.55
C ILE A 495 42.75 -17.93 11.89
N LEU A 496 41.54 -17.87 11.30
CA LEU A 496 40.90 -18.97 10.57
C LEU A 496 40.20 -18.44 9.34
N ASP A 497 40.30 -19.14 8.23
CA ASP A 497 39.55 -18.94 7.00
C ASP A 497 39.09 -20.28 6.45
N GLN A 498 37.81 -20.58 6.57
CA GLN A 498 37.25 -21.89 6.23
C GLN A 498 36.02 -21.74 5.34
N THR A 499 35.99 -22.43 4.20
CA THR A 499 34.79 -22.62 3.40
C THR A 499 33.89 -23.65 4.08
N VAL A 500 32.60 -23.39 4.16
CA VAL A 500 31.59 -24.20 4.83
C VAL A 500 30.58 -24.67 3.78
N GLY A 501 30.12 -25.92 3.90
CA GLY A 501 29.02 -26.44 3.07
C GLY A 501 27.65 -26.22 3.74
N ILE A 502 26.70 -27.09 3.40
CA ILE A 502 25.36 -27.10 4.00
C ILE A 502 25.43 -27.81 5.37
N GLU A 503 26.05 -27.19 6.34
CA GLU A 503 26.17 -27.71 7.70
C GLU A 503 25.42 -26.80 8.68
N ASP A 504 24.64 -27.43 9.57
CA ASP A 504 23.93 -26.70 10.62
C ASP A 504 24.81 -26.34 11.82
N GLU A 505 25.99 -26.96 11.93
CA GLU A 505 26.94 -26.75 13.03
C GLU A 505 28.40 -26.89 12.54
N LEU A 506 29.26 -25.94 12.96
CA LEU A 506 30.70 -25.99 12.72
C LEU A 506 31.43 -25.92 14.06
N VAL A 507 32.45 -26.80 14.24
CA VAL A 507 33.29 -26.82 15.44
C VAL A 507 34.60 -26.07 15.18
N LEU A 508 34.82 -24.98 15.95
CA LEU A 508 36.08 -24.26 15.99
C LEU A 508 37.01 -24.87 17.05
N ASN A 509 38.16 -25.37 16.66
CA ASN A 509 39.19 -25.76 17.61
C ASN A 509 39.95 -24.50 18.09
N THR A 510 39.77 -24.15 19.35
CA THR A 510 40.39 -22.97 19.96
C THR A 510 41.55 -23.31 20.91
N SER A 511 41.98 -24.58 21.00
CA SER A 511 43.00 -25.04 21.96
C SER A 511 44.36 -24.35 21.80
N GLY A 512 44.72 -23.98 20.55
CA GLY A 512 45.96 -23.24 20.25
C GLY A 512 45.84 -21.72 20.29
N TRP A 513 44.68 -21.16 20.63
CA TRP A 513 44.50 -19.72 20.63
C TRP A 513 44.88 -19.11 21.99
N LYS A 514 45.40 -17.88 21.96
CA LYS A 514 45.71 -17.16 23.18
C LYS A 514 44.42 -16.69 23.86
N PRO A 515 44.38 -16.58 25.21
CA PRO A 515 43.25 -15.94 25.89
C PRO A 515 43.00 -14.52 25.34
N GLY A 516 41.73 -14.19 25.08
CA GLY A 516 41.40 -12.88 24.51
C GLY A 516 40.10 -12.87 23.72
N ILE A 517 39.86 -11.77 23.03
CA ILE A 517 38.68 -11.51 22.19
C ILE A 517 38.99 -11.85 20.74
N TYR A 518 38.09 -12.58 20.10
CA TYR A 518 38.10 -12.93 18.68
C TYR A 518 36.78 -12.52 18.04
N TRP A 519 36.81 -12.20 16.75
CA TRP A 519 35.65 -11.87 15.95
C TRP A 519 35.39 -12.98 14.95
N VAL A 520 34.29 -13.69 15.10
CA VAL A 520 33.83 -14.73 14.20
C VAL A 520 32.90 -14.11 13.15
N ARG A 521 33.29 -14.18 11.88
CA ARG A 521 32.54 -13.69 10.74
C ARG A 521 32.01 -14.87 9.93
N VAL A 522 30.71 -14.91 9.71
CA VAL A 522 30.04 -15.92 8.89
C VAL A 522 29.47 -15.23 7.65
N GLN A 523 29.90 -15.66 6.48
CA GLN A 523 29.39 -15.20 5.19
C GLN A 523 28.30 -16.14 4.72
N THR A 524 27.12 -15.58 4.40
CA THR A 524 25.92 -16.29 3.98
C THR A 524 25.36 -15.67 2.69
N ASP A 525 24.35 -16.31 2.09
CA ASP A 525 23.58 -15.73 0.97
C ASP A 525 22.94 -14.37 1.30
N LEU A 526 22.70 -14.12 2.59
CA LEU A 526 22.07 -12.89 3.11
C LEU A 526 23.07 -11.82 3.53
N GLY A 527 24.40 -12.08 3.42
CA GLY A 527 25.45 -11.15 3.80
C GLY A 527 26.42 -11.70 4.85
N VAL A 528 27.21 -10.82 5.47
CA VAL A 528 28.23 -11.17 6.47
C VAL A 528 27.71 -10.84 7.87
N GLN A 529 27.73 -11.82 8.76
CA GLN A 529 27.44 -11.63 10.19
C GLN A 529 28.72 -11.77 11.01
N THR A 530 28.82 -11.01 12.08
CA THR A 530 29.99 -11.03 12.96
C THR A 530 29.55 -11.11 14.42
N LYS A 531 30.11 -12.06 15.17
CA LYS A 531 29.94 -12.19 16.63
C LYS A 531 31.26 -12.28 17.36
N GLN A 532 31.25 -11.85 18.59
CA GLN A 532 32.37 -11.93 19.49
C GLN A 532 32.47 -13.34 20.12
N LEU A 533 33.67 -13.89 20.09
CA LEU A 533 34.07 -15.09 20.83
C LEU A 533 35.12 -14.71 21.86
N MET A 534 34.88 -15.01 23.11
CA MET A 534 35.88 -14.88 24.17
C MET A 534 36.59 -16.22 24.35
N LYS A 535 37.92 -16.21 24.34
CA LYS A 535 38.78 -17.34 24.67
C LYS A 535 39.30 -17.15 26.10
N SER A 536 38.99 -18.10 26.95
CA SER A 536 39.51 -18.18 28.33
C SER A 536 40.88 -18.84 28.38
#